data_ddfdbcf45481986cacf9cbbf80eb23f7
#
_entry.id   ddfdbcf45481986cacf9cbbf80eb23f7
#
_cell.length_a   1.000
_cell.length_b   1.000
_cell.length_c   1.000
_cell.angle_alpha   90.00
_cell.angle_beta   90.00
_cell.angle_gamma   90.00
#
_symmetry.space_group_name_H-M   'P 1'
#
loop_
_entity.id
_entity.type
_entity.pdbx_description
1 polymer ?
#
loop_
_entity_poly.entity_id
_entity_poly.type
_entity_poly.pdbx_seq_one_letter_code
_entity_poly.pdbx_strand_id
1 'polypeptide(L)'
;MKNPQTITLALTGASGMPYGIRLLERLLVEGKQVYLLYSQVAQVVAQQEMNLALPSRAKETEAFFNRLYNIPDGQLRVFGREEWFAPVASGSNPADAMVVCPCTMGTLAAIAAGLNQKLIERAADVMLKENRQLILVPREMPFSAIHLENMLKLVRSGAVILPANPGFYHHPQ
;
A
#
# COMPACT_ATOMS: atom_id res chain seq x y z
N MET A 1 19.85 5.74 -10.45
CA MET A 1 18.84 4.72 -10.12
C MET A 1 17.79 4.72 -11.21
N LYS A 2 17.32 3.54 -11.70
CA LYS A 2 16.20 3.48 -12.64
C LYS A 2 14.93 3.97 -11.92
N ASN A 3 14.13 4.80 -12.58
CA ASN A 3 12.83 5.21 -12.06
C ASN A 3 11.92 3.96 -11.97
N PRO A 4 11.34 3.63 -10.80
CA PRO A 4 10.48 2.44 -10.66
C PRO A 4 9.36 2.46 -11.69
N GLN A 5 9.11 1.33 -12.37
CA GLN A 5 8.06 1.22 -13.38
C GLN A 5 6.81 0.53 -12.82
N THR A 6 7.01 -0.47 -11.97
CA THR A 6 5.92 -1.22 -11.35
C THR A 6 5.90 -0.96 -9.84
N ILE A 7 4.77 -0.49 -9.33
CA ILE A 7 4.59 -0.17 -7.92
C ILE A 7 3.45 -1.01 -7.35
N THR A 8 3.70 -1.70 -6.26
CA THR A 8 2.62 -2.29 -5.45
C THR A 8 2.12 -1.24 -4.45
N LEU A 9 0.85 -0.90 -4.50
CA LEU A 9 0.18 -0.04 -3.52
C LEU A 9 -0.79 -0.88 -2.71
N ALA A 10 -0.66 -0.85 -1.39
CA ALA A 10 -1.56 -1.51 -0.47
C ALA A 10 -2.31 -0.48 0.41
N LEU A 11 -3.64 -0.60 0.44
CA LEU A 11 -4.50 0.23 1.28
C LEU A 11 -4.97 -0.60 2.48
N THR A 12 -4.74 -0.11 3.69
CA THR A 12 -5.22 -0.77 4.91
C THR A 12 -6.20 0.09 5.69
N GLY A 13 -6.74 -0.42 6.77
CA GLY A 13 -7.84 0.22 7.50
C GLY A 13 -7.43 1.31 8.50
N ALA A 14 -6.32 1.99 8.30
CA ALA A 14 -5.99 3.18 9.08
C ALA A 14 -6.66 4.42 8.49
N SER A 15 -6.93 5.43 9.30
CA SER A 15 -7.34 6.75 8.79
C SER A 15 -6.23 7.35 7.90
N GLY A 16 -6.62 8.13 6.90
CA GLY A 16 -5.72 8.68 5.89
C GLY A 16 -5.90 8.04 4.51
N MET A 17 -7.06 7.46 4.22
CA MET A 17 -7.41 6.93 2.91
C MET A 17 -7.19 7.95 1.77
N PRO A 18 -7.46 9.27 1.96
CA PRO A 18 -7.17 10.27 0.94
C PRO A 18 -5.72 10.26 0.47
N TYR A 19 -4.74 10.00 1.35
CA TYR A 19 -3.33 9.90 0.95
C TYR A 19 -3.10 8.69 0.02
N GLY A 20 -3.67 7.53 0.35
CA GLY A 20 -3.55 6.32 -0.46
C GLY A 20 -4.20 6.49 -1.84
N ILE A 21 -5.40 7.04 -1.91
CA ILE A 21 -6.12 7.29 -3.17
C ILE A 21 -5.42 8.35 -4.01
N ARG A 22 -4.91 9.43 -3.38
CA ARG A 22 -4.13 10.44 -4.10
C ARG A 22 -2.82 9.89 -4.64
N LEU A 23 -2.16 9.01 -3.88
CA LEU A 23 -0.94 8.32 -4.35
C LEU A 23 -1.26 7.42 -5.56
N LEU A 24 -2.36 6.65 -5.51
CA LEU A 24 -2.82 5.84 -6.65
C LEU A 24 -2.98 6.71 -7.89
N GLU A 25 -3.74 7.80 -7.78
CA GLU A 25 -3.97 8.74 -8.88
C GLU A 25 -2.64 9.26 -9.45
N ARG A 26 -1.71 9.71 -8.61
CA ARG A 26 -0.43 10.26 -9.07
C ARG A 26 0.43 9.20 -9.76
N LEU A 27 0.49 7.98 -9.24
CA LEU A 27 1.24 6.89 -9.88
C LEU A 27 0.68 6.59 -11.28
N LEU A 28 -0.64 6.57 -11.43
CA LEU A 28 -1.29 6.31 -12.71
C LEU A 28 -1.05 7.45 -13.72
N VAL A 29 -1.16 8.69 -13.29
CA VAL A 29 -0.87 9.88 -14.11
C VAL A 29 0.59 9.90 -14.58
N GLU A 30 1.53 9.46 -13.75
CA GLU A 30 2.95 9.34 -14.10
C GLU A 30 3.27 8.09 -14.95
N GLY A 31 2.25 7.39 -15.44
CA GLY A 31 2.38 6.23 -16.33
C GLY A 31 2.96 4.98 -15.66
N LYS A 32 2.90 4.88 -14.33
CA LYS A 32 3.38 3.68 -13.62
C LYS A 32 2.40 2.53 -13.77
N GLN A 33 2.93 1.31 -13.86
CA GLN A 33 2.13 0.12 -13.64
C GLN A 33 1.87 -0.03 -12.15
N VAL A 34 0.61 -0.18 -11.76
CA VAL A 34 0.24 -0.29 -10.34
C VAL A 34 -0.42 -1.64 -10.07
N TYR A 35 0.08 -2.34 -9.05
CA TYR A 35 -0.54 -3.49 -8.43
C TYR A 35 -1.23 -3.03 -7.14
N LEU A 36 -2.55 -2.98 -7.17
CA LEU A 36 -3.34 -2.51 -6.03
C LEU A 36 -3.83 -3.67 -5.18
N LEU A 37 -3.56 -3.59 -3.88
CA LEU A 37 -4.07 -4.46 -2.84
C LEU A 37 -4.88 -3.64 -1.84
N TYR A 38 -5.92 -4.21 -1.25
CA TYR A 38 -6.64 -3.54 -0.16
C TYR A 38 -7.24 -4.54 0.83
N SER A 39 -7.24 -4.14 2.09
CA SER A 39 -7.87 -4.92 3.15
C SER A 39 -9.39 -4.69 3.15
N GLN A 40 -10.14 -5.58 3.82
CA GLN A 40 -11.58 -5.38 3.99
C GLN A 40 -11.89 -4.09 4.76
N VAL A 41 -11.10 -3.78 5.78
CA VAL A 41 -11.29 -2.57 6.60
C VAL A 41 -10.97 -1.31 5.79
N ALA A 42 -10.06 -1.38 4.80
CA ALA A 42 -9.80 -0.25 3.91
C ALA A 42 -11.07 0.20 3.14
N GLN A 43 -11.95 -0.74 2.74
CA GLN A 43 -13.22 -0.41 2.09
C GLN A 43 -14.15 0.38 3.02
N VAL A 44 -14.20 0.00 4.30
CA VAL A 44 -15.00 0.70 5.32
C VAL A 44 -14.47 2.11 5.54
N VAL A 45 -13.14 2.27 5.66
CA VAL A 45 -12.49 3.57 5.87
C VAL A 45 -12.64 4.46 4.64
N ALA A 46 -12.51 3.92 3.43
CA ALA A 46 -12.74 4.67 2.19
C ALA A 46 -14.16 5.24 2.12
N GLN A 47 -15.16 4.43 2.53
CA GLN A 47 -16.54 4.89 2.58
C GLN A 47 -16.74 6.00 3.65
N GLN A 48 -16.14 5.84 4.81
CA GLN A 48 -16.28 6.82 5.90
C GLN A 48 -15.57 8.15 5.65
N GLU A 49 -14.33 8.10 5.13
CA GLU A 49 -13.50 9.30 4.97
C GLU A 49 -13.74 10.04 3.65
N MET A 50 -14.15 9.34 2.60
CA MET A 50 -14.21 9.88 1.25
C MET A 50 -15.57 9.68 0.57
N ASN A 51 -16.53 9.05 1.23
CA ASN A 51 -17.77 8.58 0.60
C ASN A 51 -17.50 7.72 -0.66
N LEU A 52 -16.41 6.97 -0.64
CA LEU A 52 -15.91 6.14 -1.73
C LEU A 52 -16.26 4.67 -1.47
N ALA A 53 -17.31 4.18 -2.16
CA ALA A 53 -17.71 2.78 -2.11
C ALA A 53 -16.80 1.95 -3.02
N LEU A 54 -15.74 1.37 -2.47
CA LEU A 54 -14.90 0.42 -3.23
C LEU A 54 -15.65 -0.90 -3.42
N PRO A 55 -15.76 -1.42 -4.66
CA PRO A 55 -16.36 -2.72 -4.91
C PRO A 55 -15.69 -3.85 -4.12
N SER A 56 -16.43 -4.92 -3.85
CA SER A 56 -15.92 -6.06 -3.06
C SER A 56 -14.98 -6.96 -3.87
N ARG A 57 -15.17 -7.01 -5.19
CA ARG A 57 -14.40 -7.86 -6.10
C ARG A 57 -13.27 -7.07 -6.75
N ALA A 58 -12.08 -7.66 -6.79
CA ALA A 58 -10.88 -7.04 -7.35
C ALA A 58 -11.09 -6.51 -8.79
N LYS A 59 -11.70 -7.32 -9.67
CA LYS A 59 -11.97 -6.92 -11.06
C LYS A 59 -12.96 -5.75 -11.17
N GLU A 60 -13.93 -5.67 -10.30
CA GLU A 60 -14.89 -4.56 -10.26
C GLU A 60 -14.20 -3.26 -9.79
N THR A 61 -13.31 -3.38 -8.80
CA THR A 61 -12.48 -2.25 -8.32
C THR A 61 -11.50 -1.78 -9.41
N GLU A 62 -10.88 -2.70 -10.14
CA GLU A 62 -10.03 -2.38 -11.27
C GLU A 62 -10.80 -1.60 -12.36
N ALA A 63 -11.96 -2.12 -12.77
CA ALA A 63 -12.82 -1.44 -13.74
C ALA A 63 -13.34 -0.08 -13.24
N PHE A 64 -13.60 0.05 -11.94
CA PHE A 64 -14.00 1.31 -11.33
C PHE A 64 -12.90 2.37 -11.46
N PHE A 65 -11.66 2.06 -11.06
CA PHE A 65 -10.55 3.01 -11.13
C PHE A 65 -10.09 3.28 -12.57
N ASN A 66 -10.13 2.26 -13.46
CA ASN A 66 -9.82 2.44 -14.88
C ASN A 66 -10.75 3.49 -15.52
N ARG A 67 -12.04 3.44 -15.20
CA ARG A 67 -13.01 4.46 -15.66
C ARG A 67 -12.80 5.81 -14.99
N LEU A 68 -12.57 5.81 -13.67
CA LEU A 68 -12.42 7.06 -12.90
C LEU A 68 -11.22 7.88 -13.38
N TYR A 69 -10.11 7.23 -13.68
CA TYR A 69 -8.86 7.87 -14.08
C TYR A 69 -8.59 7.83 -15.59
N ASN A 70 -9.49 7.23 -16.37
CA ASN A 70 -9.36 7.07 -17.83
C ASN A 70 -7.97 6.57 -18.25
N ILE A 71 -7.53 5.46 -17.66
CA ILE A 71 -6.21 4.88 -17.88
C ILE A 71 -6.24 3.70 -18.85
N PRO A 72 -5.12 3.41 -19.54
CA PRO A 72 -5.02 2.26 -20.43
C PRO A 72 -5.21 0.92 -19.70
N ASP A 73 -5.75 -0.05 -20.42
CA ASP A 73 -5.86 -1.41 -19.92
C ASP A 73 -4.49 -1.99 -19.52
N GLY A 74 -4.44 -2.64 -18.38
CA GLY A 74 -3.23 -3.27 -17.85
C GLY A 74 -2.31 -2.34 -17.05
N GLN A 75 -2.53 -1.03 -17.06
CA GLN A 75 -1.75 -0.10 -16.24
C GLN A 75 -2.06 -0.27 -14.74
N LEU A 76 -3.31 -0.51 -14.39
CA LEU A 76 -3.72 -0.90 -13.05
C LEU A 76 -4.14 -2.37 -13.06
N ARG A 77 -3.67 -3.13 -12.09
CA ARG A 77 -4.16 -4.47 -11.77
C ARG A 77 -4.52 -4.54 -10.31
N VAL A 78 -5.70 -5.04 -10.03
CA VAL A 78 -6.18 -5.19 -8.64
C VAL A 78 -6.24 -6.67 -8.30
N PHE A 79 -5.67 -7.05 -7.16
CA PHE A 79 -5.63 -8.44 -6.72
C PHE A 79 -6.51 -8.67 -5.49
N GLY A 80 -7.21 -9.78 -5.49
CA GLY A 80 -8.00 -10.24 -4.37
C GLY A 80 -7.14 -10.62 -3.16
N ARG A 81 -7.74 -10.58 -1.98
CA ARG A 81 -7.03 -10.81 -0.71
C ARG A 81 -6.39 -12.19 -0.57
N GLU A 82 -6.92 -13.18 -1.28
CA GLU A 82 -6.48 -14.58 -1.26
C GLU A 82 -5.94 -15.04 -2.62
N GLU A 83 -5.53 -14.09 -3.45
CA GLU A 83 -5.00 -14.37 -4.78
C GLU A 83 -3.49 -14.69 -4.70
N TRP A 84 -3.17 -15.83 -4.11
CA TRP A 84 -1.80 -16.25 -3.81
C TRP A 84 -0.91 -16.50 -5.04
N PHE A 85 -1.50 -16.59 -6.21
CA PHE A 85 -0.78 -16.70 -7.50
C PHE A 85 -0.54 -15.33 -8.15
N ALA A 86 -0.94 -14.23 -7.51
CA ALA A 86 -0.64 -12.88 -8.00
C ALA A 86 0.88 -12.64 -8.05
N PRO A 87 1.36 -11.84 -9.02
CA PRO A 87 2.80 -11.53 -9.14
C PRO A 87 3.46 -11.03 -7.86
N VAL A 88 2.70 -10.28 -7.06
CA VAL A 88 3.18 -9.71 -5.78
C VAL A 88 3.52 -10.76 -4.72
N ALA A 89 2.99 -11.99 -4.85
CA ALA A 89 3.25 -13.07 -3.90
C ALA A 89 4.55 -13.84 -4.18
N SER A 90 5.21 -13.59 -5.31
CA SER A 90 6.39 -14.32 -5.77
C SER A 90 7.60 -13.42 -5.92
N GLY A 91 8.78 -13.92 -5.50
CA GLY A 91 10.06 -13.27 -5.74
C GLY A 91 10.58 -13.38 -7.19
N SER A 92 9.91 -14.16 -8.06
CA SER A 92 10.37 -14.36 -9.45
C SER A 92 10.23 -13.10 -10.30
N ASN A 93 9.28 -12.24 -9.99
CA ASN A 93 9.08 -10.95 -10.68
C ASN A 93 8.47 -9.93 -9.71
N PRO A 94 9.22 -9.52 -8.68
CA PRO A 94 8.71 -8.56 -7.69
C PRO A 94 8.54 -7.19 -8.33
N ALA A 95 7.60 -6.40 -7.81
CA ALA A 95 7.52 -4.99 -8.16
C ALA A 95 8.82 -4.25 -7.81
N ASP A 96 9.05 -3.08 -8.41
CA ASP A 96 10.24 -2.27 -8.12
C ASP A 96 10.18 -1.65 -6.73
N ALA A 97 8.98 -1.29 -6.28
CA ALA A 97 8.73 -0.78 -4.93
C ALA A 97 7.33 -1.15 -4.46
N MET A 98 7.14 -1.14 -3.15
CA MET A 98 5.83 -1.31 -2.50
C MET A 98 5.60 -0.20 -1.49
N VAL A 99 4.39 0.37 -1.51
CA VAL A 99 3.92 1.35 -0.54
C VAL A 99 2.67 0.82 0.14
N VAL A 100 2.64 0.85 1.47
CA VAL A 100 1.42 0.58 2.26
C VAL A 100 0.94 1.91 2.82
N CYS A 101 -0.14 2.46 2.23
CA CYS A 101 -0.63 3.80 2.54
C CYS A 101 -2.17 3.88 2.45
N PRO A 102 -2.86 4.14 3.56
CA PRO A 102 -2.34 4.18 4.92
C PRO A 102 -1.99 2.78 5.45
N CYS A 103 -1.10 2.72 6.44
CA CYS A 103 -0.69 1.48 7.08
C CYS A 103 -1.21 1.41 8.52
N THR A 104 -2.02 0.39 8.85
CA THR A 104 -2.42 0.12 10.24
C THR A 104 -1.22 -0.42 11.03
N MET A 105 -1.21 -0.15 12.33
CA MET A 105 -0.18 -0.72 13.22
C MET A 105 -0.28 -2.26 13.29
N GLY A 106 -1.48 -2.83 13.09
CA GLY A 106 -1.64 -4.28 12.98
C GLY A 106 -0.96 -4.87 11.74
N THR A 107 -1.09 -4.23 10.58
CA THR A 107 -0.37 -4.65 9.36
C THR A 107 1.13 -4.47 9.52
N LEU A 108 1.58 -3.34 10.09
CA LEU A 108 2.99 -3.08 10.38
C LEU A 108 3.57 -4.14 11.33
N ALA A 109 2.86 -4.47 12.39
CA ALA A 109 3.27 -5.50 13.35
C ALA A 109 3.33 -6.89 12.70
N ALA A 110 2.37 -7.24 11.85
CA ALA A 110 2.35 -8.51 11.13
C ALA A 110 3.59 -8.64 10.21
N ILE A 111 3.90 -7.60 9.44
CA ILE A 111 5.10 -7.55 8.59
C ILE A 111 6.37 -7.65 9.46
N ALA A 112 6.46 -6.92 10.57
CA ALA A 112 7.59 -6.96 11.49
C ALA A 112 7.79 -8.34 12.13
N ALA A 113 6.70 -9.10 12.32
CA ALA A 113 6.74 -10.47 12.82
C ALA A 113 7.03 -11.51 11.73
N GLY A 114 7.10 -11.12 10.45
CA GLY A 114 7.29 -12.04 9.32
C GLY A 114 6.06 -12.90 9.03
N LEU A 115 4.87 -12.42 9.36
CA LEU A 115 3.63 -13.14 9.06
C LEU A 115 3.31 -13.05 7.56
N ASN A 116 2.72 -14.13 7.03
CA ASN A 116 2.37 -14.29 5.62
C ASN A 116 0.93 -14.81 5.45
N GLN A 117 0.02 -14.40 6.33
CA GLN A 117 -1.36 -14.89 6.35
C GLN A 117 -2.28 -14.16 5.38
N LYS A 118 -1.86 -12.97 4.94
CA LYS A 118 -2.60 -12.13 3.98
C LYS A 118 -1.70 -11.77 2.82
N LEU A 119 -2.29 -11.53 1.65
CA LEU A 119 -1.53 -11.17 0.45
C LEU A 119 -0.68 -9.90 0.64
N ILE A 120 -1.18 -8.91 1.39
CA ILE A 120 -0.42 -7.69 1.71
C ILE A 120 0.85 -8.01 2.52
N GLU A 121 0.72 -8.88 3.52
CA GLU A 121 1.85 -9.32 4.35
C GLU A 121 2.87 -10.10 3.50
N ARG A 122 2.38 -11.02 2.66
CA ARG A 122 3.22 -11.78 1.74
C ARG A 122 3.94 -10.90 0.73
N ALA A 123 3.26 -9.92 0.15
CA ALA A 123 3.87 -8.97 -0.78
C ALA A 123 4.99 -8.17 -0.10
N ALA A 124 4.76 -7.69 1.12
CA ALA A 124 5.78 -6.97 1.89
C ALA A 124 6.99 -7.86 2.24
N ASP A 125 6.77 -9.13 2.62
CA ASP A 125 7.83 -10.11 2.85
C ASP A 125 8.66 -10.34 1.58
N VAL A 126 8.00 -10.46 0.42
CA VAL A 126 8.70 -10.56 -0.88
C VAL A 126 9.59 -9.35 -1.13
N MET A 127 9.10 -8.13 -0.86
CA MET A 127 9.91 -6.92 -1.04
C MET A 127 11.16 -6.94 -0.17
N LEU A 128 11.02 -7.30 1.12
CA LEU A 128 12.14 -7.35 2.06
C LEU A 128 13.17 -8.42 1.65
N LYS A 129 12.74 -9.64 1.35
CA LYS A 129 13.67 -10.73 1.00
C LYS A 129 14.38 -10.53 -0.34
N GLU A 130 13.76 -9.81 -1.29
CA GLU A 130 14.35 -9.47 -2.59
C GLU A 130 15.10 -8.12 -2.56
N ASN A 131 15.30 -7.53 -1.38
CA ASN A 131 15.95 -6.22 -1.20
C ASN A 131 15.31 -5.12 -2.09
N ARG A 132 13.99 -5.15 -2.22
CA ARG A 132 13.21 -4.13 -2.91
C ARG A 132 12.69 -3.09 -1.91
N GLN A 133 12.43 -1.88 -2.41
CA GLN A 133 11.96 -0.77 -1.58
C GLN A 133 10.58 -1.06 -1.01
N LEU A 134 10.47 -1.14 0.31
CA LEU A 134 9.22 -1.19 1.06
C LEU A 134 9.06 0.10 1.86
N ILE A 135 7.95 0.81 1.63
CA ILE A 135 7.59 2.06 2.33
C ILE A 135 6.29 1.83 3.08
N LEU A 136 6.29 2.05 4.38
CA LEU A 136 5.11 1.97 5.23
C LEU A 136 4.74 3.38 5.69
N VAL A 137 3.48 3.76 5.47
CA VAL A 137 2.93 5.07 5.85
C VAL A 137 1.96 4.87 7.02
N PRO A 138 2.47 4.69 8.25
CA PRO A 138 1.63 4.47 9.41
C PRO A 138 0.86 5.73 9.79
N ARG A 139 -0.38 5.54 10.25
CA ARG A 139 -1.17 6.59 10.88
C ARG A 139 -1.70 6.08 12.21
N GLU A 140 -1.13 6.58 13.28
CA GLU A 140 -1.46 6.24 14.66
C GLU A 140 -1.02 7.36 15.59
N MET A 141 -1.75 7.60 16.67
CA MET A 141 -1.43 8.60 17.68
C MET A 141 -2.14 8.26 19.00
N PRO A 142 -1.43 8.21 20.15
CA PRO A 142 0.02 8.20 20.32
C PRO A 142 0.63 6.85 19.93
N PHE A 143 1.96 6.79 19.74
CA PHE A 143 2.66 5.53 19.55
C PHE A 143 2.90 4.82 20.90
N SER A 144 2.64 3.51 20.94
CA SER A 144 3.06 2.65 22.06
C SER A 144 4.51 2.18 21.87
N ALA A 145 5.11 1.66 22.95
CA ALA A 145 6.45 1.05 22.87
C ALA A 145 6.48 -0.09 21.82
N ILE A 146 5.44 -0.92 21.76
CA ILE A 146 5.33 -2.01 20.77
C ILE A 146 5.34 -1.45 19.33
N HIS A 147 4.64 -0.33 19.07
CA HIS A 147 4.65 0.32 17.76
C HIS A 147 6.07 0.75 17.37
N LEU A 148 6.77 1.42 18.29
CA LEU A 148 8.14 1.92 18.06
C LEU A 148 9.14 0.78 17.85
N GLU A 149 9.05 -0.30 18.62
CA GLU A 149 9.89 -1.49 18.46
C GLU A 149 9.68 -2.17 17.10
N ASN A 150 8.42 -2.34 16.66
CA ASN A 150 8.12 -2.89 15.35
C ASN A 150 8.63 -2.00 14.21
N MET A 151 8.47 -0.68 14.32
CA MET A 151 9.02 0.26 13.34
C MET A 151 10.55 0.16 13.28
N LEU A 152 11.23 0.13 14.44
CA LEU A 152 12.67 -0.02 14.49
C LEU A 152 13.15 -1.32 13.85
N LYS A 153 12.45 -2.44 14.12
CA LYS A 153 12.76 -3.73 13.51
C LYS A 153 12.64 -3.67 11.98
N LEU A 154 11.60 -3.05 11.46
CA LEU A 154 11.39 -2.91 10.01
C LEU A 154 12.42 -1.99 9.35
N VAL A 155 12.79 -0.88 9.98
CA VAL A 155 13.86 0.00 9.49
C VAL A 155 15.20 -0.75 9.42
N ARG A 156 15.53 -1.56 10.43
CA ARG A 156 16.72 -2.43 10.41
C ARG A 156 16.67 -3.50 9.31
N SER A 157 15.47 -3.89 8.88
CA SER A 157 15.26 -4.83 7.76
C SER A 157 15.23 -4.15 6.39
N GLY A 158 15.47 -2.83 6.32
CA GLY A 158 15.54 -2.06 5.07
C GLY A 158 14.23 -1.38 4.65
N ALA A 159 13.16 -1.48 5.44
CA ALA A 159 11.94 -0.73 5.16
C ALA A 159 12.09 0.76 5.53
N VAL A 160 11.33 1.60 4.83
CA VAL A 160 11.18 3.01 5.17
C VAL A 160 9.86 3.21 5.92
N ILE A 161 9.93 3.82 7.10
CA ILE A 161 8.76 4.25 7.86
C ILE A 161 8.54 5.74 7.58
N LEU A 162 7.42 6.08 6.94
CA LEU A 162 7.09 7.43 6.48
C LEU A 162 5.72 7.85 7.02
N PRO A 163 5.60 8.29 8.29
CA PRO A 163 4.34 8.80 8.80
C PRO A 163 3.84 9.98 7.97
N ALA A 164 2.52 10.09 7.77
CA ALA A 164 1.91 11.20 7.07
C ALA A 164 1.90 12.48 7.95
N ASN A 165 3.07 13.07 8.15
CA ASN A 165 3.28 14.28 8.95
C ASN A 165 3.59 15.46 8.03
N PRO A 166 2.57 16.21 7.55
CA PRO A 166 2.80 17.34 6.66
C PRO A 166 3.59 18.45 7.38
N GLY A 167 4.62 18.98 6.70
CA GLY A 167 5.35 20.16 7.16
C GLY A 167 4.61 21.43 6.78
N PHE A 168 4.57 22.41 7.67
CA PHE A 168 3.86 23.69 7.44
C PHE A 168 4.74 24.79 6.87
N TYR A 169 6.07 24.65 6.84
CA TYR A 169 7.00 25.65 6.35
C TYR A 169 6.98 25.85 4.82
N HIS A 170 6.31 24.98 4.07
CA HIS A 170 6.07 25.15 2.63
C HIS A 170 4.70 25.79 2.29
N HIS A 171 4.01 26.39 3.25
CA HIS A 171 2.70 27.01 3.10
C HIS A 171 1.69 26.10 2.37
N PRO A 172 1.42 24.87 2.87
CA PRO A 172 0.47 23.97 2.24
C PRO A 172 -0.92 24.62 2.22
N GLN A 173 -1.55 24.61 1.03
CA GLN A 173 -2.94 25.07 0.84
C GLN A 173 -3.93 23.97 1.11
#